data_21e4929540c021cd62afd00342c9ed98
#
_entry.id   21e4929540c021cd62afd00342c9ed98
#
_cell.length_a   1.000
_cell.length_b   1.000
_cell.length_c   1.000
_cell.angle_alpha   90.00
_cell.angle_beta   90.00
_cell.angle_gamma   90.00
#
_symmetry.space_group_name_H-M   'P 1'
#
loop_
_entity.id
_entity.type
_entity.pdbx_description
1 polymer ?
#
loop_
_entity_poly.entity_id
_entity_poly.type
_entity_poly.pdbx_seq_one_letter_code
_entity_poly.pdbx_strand_id
1 'polypeptide(L)'
;MTKDMTTGAITPLLVKFTIPLVLGNLFQLTYNAADSIIVGKFVGEEALAAVGTSNPLMTLAILFINGMCLGAGILVSTAFGAGDHKLVERQVSTAAIAGTAFSVAFSLLCVLLATPLLRLLQVPADILPMAVRYLRIVFSGLIFTFFYNFLAAVMRALGDSKSALYFLMVSSVLNIGGDLFFVKVLSWGSEGCALSTVLSEAMCCLLCAIYIKYKVPILCLGRRWLVFDGKLLKKIVSYGWASAMQQATVQMGKIAVQGIVNTMGVSTMAAFAAASRIDDFAYTPQQNIAHAMTTLMAQNRGAGKKDRVKEGFRCGIRIELVYAAGLTVVCFFGAEGIMRMFAEEPEVIELGARFLRLISLMYFLPALTNGIQGFFRGIGDLKITLRSSMLSMAARVPSAALLVLYFHMEIEALPWSYAFGWFLMLAYEVPPMLRFLRNGTMENE
;
A
#
# COMPACT_ATOMS: atom_id res chain seq x y z
N MET A 1 -9.85 -11.57 -17.19
CA MET A 1 -10.35 -10.98 -18.45
C MET A 1 -10.40 -9.47 -18.27
N THR A 2 -9.80 -8.72 -19.19
CA THR A 2 -9.86 -7.26 -19.20
C THR A 2 -11.31 -6.78 -19.16
N LYS A 3 -11.58 -5.76 -18.34
CA LYS A 3 -12.93 -5.23 -18.17
C LYS A 3 -12.93 -3.73 -18.41
N ASP A 4 -13.72 -3.31 -19.39
CA ASP A 4 -13.99 -1.91 -19.63
C ASP A 4 -14.86 -1.35 -18.50
N MET A 5 -14.34 -0.38 -17.75
CA MET A 5 -15.07 0.32 -16.69
C MET A 5 -15.73 1.62 -17.19
N THR A 6 -15.66 1.89 -18.49
CA THR A 6 -16.28 3.08 -19.08
C THR A 6 -17.77 2.89 -19.43
N THR A 7 -18.29 1.65 -19.25
CA THR A 7 -19.67 1.27 -19.54
C THR A 7 -20.32 0.56 -18.36
N GLY A 8 -21.65 0.48 -18.33
CA GLY A 8 -22.42 -0.20 -17.28
C GLY A 8 -22.60 0.61 -15.99
N ALA A 9 -23.31 0.03 -15.01
CA ALA A 9 -23.59 0.68 -13.73
C ALA A 9 -22.33 0.78 -12.86
N ILE A 10 -22.05 1.96 -12.31
CA ILE A 10 -20.79 2.26 -11.61
C ILE A 10 -20.66 1.53 -10.29
N THR A 11 -21.70 1.52 -9.45
CA THR A 11 -21.64 0.90 -8.12
C THR A 11 -21.29 -0.60 -8.18
N PRO A 12 -21.96 -1.44 -9.01
CA PRO A 12 -21.57 -2.84 -9.14
C PRO A 12 -20.16 -3.03 -9.72
N LEU A 13 -19.71 -2.12 -10.60
CA LEU A 13 -18.35 -2.17 -11.14
C LEU A 13 -17.32 -1.94 -10.05
N LEU A 14 -17.49 -0.87 -9.24
CA LEU A 14 -16.59 -0.57 -8.12
C LEU A 14 -16.55 -1.71 -7.10
N VAL A 15 -17.71 -2.18 -6.64
CA VAL A 15 -17.79 -3.25 -5.64
C VAL A 15 -17.12 -4.54 -6.15
N LYS A 16 -17.48 -4.99 -7.37
CA LYS A 16 -16.90 -6.20 -7.97
C LYS A 16 -15.40 -6.10 -8.23
N PHE A 17 -14.89 -4.90 -8.42
CA PHE A 17 -13.45 -4.65 -8.61
C PHE A 17 -12.73 -4.54 -7.26
N THR A 18 -13.35 -3.93 -6.25
CA THR A 18 -12.77 -3.71 -4.91
C THR A 18 -12.63 -5.00 -4.12
N ILE A 19 -13.65 -5.88 -4.14
CA ILE A 19 -13.64 -7.12 -3.35
C ILE A 19 -12.36 -7.95 -3.57
N PRO A 20 -11.92 -8.26 -4.81
CA PRO A 20 -10.66 -8.98 -5.02
C PRO A 20 -9.42 -8.23 -4.50
N LEU A 21 -9.40 -6.90 -4.54
CA LEU A 21 -8.30 -6.10 -4.01
C LEU A 21 -8.22 -6.22 -2.48
N VAL A 22 -9.37 -6.10 -1.81
CA VAL A 22 -9.46 -6.25 -0.34
C VAL A 22 -9.02 -7.65 0.07
N LEU A 23 -9.57 -8.69 -0.58
CA LEU A 23 -9.18 -10.07 -0.30
C LEU A 23 -7.68 -10.30 -0.53
N GLY A 24 -7.11 -9.75 -1.61
CA GLY A 24 -5.68 -9.84 -1.88
C GLY A 24 -4.83 -9.25 -0.76
N ASN A 25 -5.18 -8.05 -0.30
CA ASN A 25 -4.44 -7.42 0.80
C ASN A 25 -4.62 -8.15 2.14
N LEU A 26 -5.81 -8.71 2.42
CA LEU A 26 -6.02 -9.54 3.60
C LEU A 26 -5.16 -10.82 3.54
N PHE A 27 -5.08 -11.48 2.39
CA PHE A 27 -4.15 -12.60 2.21
C PHE A 27 -2.69 -12.19 2.42
N GLN A 28 -2.30 -11.01 1.94
CA GLN A 28 -0.95 -10.47 2.16
C GLN A 28 -0.64 -10.25 3.64
N LEU A 29 -1.57 -9.67 4.39
CA LEU A 29 -1.42 -9.50 5.84
C LEU A 29 -1.31 -10.85 6.56
N THR A 30 -2.10 -11.83 6.13
CA THR A 30 -2.11 -13.17 6.72
C THR A 30 -0.79 -13.91 6.51
N TYR A 31 -0.24 -13.88 5.29
CA TYR A 31 1.03 -14.58 5.07
C TYR A 31 2.21 -13.88 5.77
N ASN A 32 2.25 -12.54 5.83
CA ASN A 32 3.25 -11.81 6.61
C ASN A 32 3.21 -12.17 8.12
N ALA A 33 2.00 -12.40 8.65
CA ALA A 33 1.84 -12.89 10.01
C ALA A 33 2.34 -14.34 10.15
N ALA A 34 2.05 -15.21 9.17
CA ALA A 34 2.53 -16.59 9.15
C ALA A 34 4.05 -16.67 9.11
N ASP A 35 4.74 -15.86 8.28
CA ASP A 35 6.20 -15.76 8.23
C ASP A 35 6.78 -15.45 9.62
N SER A 36 6.21 -14.46 10.30
CA SER A 36 6.66 -14.07 11.65
C SER A 36 6.46 -15.20 12.67
N ILE A 37 5.35 -15.94 12.60
CA ILE A 37 5.06 -17.08 13.47
C ILE A 37 6.04 -18.22 13.18
N ILE A 38 6.32 -18.52 11.90
CA ILE A 38 7.23 -19.59 11.51
C ILE A 38 8.64 -19.27 11.99
N VAL A 39 9.14 -18.05 11.77
CA VAL A 39 10.45 -17.61 12.24
C VAL A 39 10.53 -17.69 13.77
N GLY A 40 9.55 -17.11 14.48
CA GLY A 40 9.56 -17.12 15.95
C GLY A 40 9.51 -18.51 16.55
N LYS A 41 8.70 -19.42 15.97
CA LYS A 41 8.51 -20.77 16.51
C LYS A 41 9.65 -21.75 16.17
N PHE A 42 10.23 -21.66 14.98
CA PHE A 42 11.18 -22.66 14.49
C PHE A 42 12.63 -22.18 14.45
N VAL A 43 12.89 -20.87 14.45
CA VAL A 43 14.26 -20.31 14.45
C VAL A 43 14.62 -19.72 15.80
N GLY A 44 13.68 -19.06 16.46
CA GLY A 44 13.83 -18.49 17.79
C GLY A 44 13.68 -16.97 17.87
N GLU A 45 13.81 -16.45 19.09
CA GLU A 45 13.53 -15.03 19.40
C GLU A 45 14.53 -14.07 18.74
N GLU A 46 15.81 -14.43 18.66
CA GLU A 46 16.84 -13.60 18.01
C GLU A 46 16.54 -13.39 16.51
N ALA A 47 16.11 -14.46 15.84
CA ALA A 47 15.74 -14.39 14.43
C ALA A 47 14.47 -13.55 14.21
N LEU A 48 13.48 -13.71 15.10
CA LEU A 48 12.26 -12.89 15.07
C LEU A 48 12.58 -11.40 15.30
N ALA A 49 13.50 -11.09 16.21
CA ALA A 49 13.98 -9.73 16.45
C ALA A 49 14.74 -9.18 15.23
N ALA A 50 15.59 -10.00 14.59
CA ALA A 50 16.32 -9.60 13.38
C ALA A 50 15.38 -9.29 12.20
N VAL A 51 14.36 -10.12 11.98
CA VAL A 51 13.31 -9.88 10.97
C VAL A 51 12.50 -8.64 11.33
N GLY A 52 12.07 -8.51 12.59
CA GLY A 52 11.27 -7.37 13.07
C GLY A 52 11.97 -6.03 12.90
N THR A 53 13.27 -5.96 13.22
CA THR A 53 14.08 -4.73 13.04
C THR A 53 14.35 -4.40 11.56
N SER A 54 14.29 -5.39 10.67
CA SER A 54 14.45 -5.22 9.22
C SER A 54 13.16 -4.73 8.53
N ASN A 55 11.99 -5.01 9.12
CA ASN A 55 10.67 -4.72 8.53
C ASN A 55 10.45 -3.24 8.12
N PRO A 56 10.82 -2.21 8.89
CA PRO A 56 10.61 -0.83 8.48
C PRO A 56 11.35 -0.47 7.17
N LEU A 57 12.59 -0.96 7.01
CA LEU A 57 13.39 -0.72 5.81
C LEU A 57 12.84 -1.48 4.61
N MET A 58 12.47 -2.74 4.81
CA MET A 58 11.83 -3.56 3.78
C MET A 58 10.52 -2.93 3.31
N THR A 59 9.66 -2.55 4.25
CA THR A 59 8.36 -1.90 3.95
C THR A 59 8.55 -0.60 3.18
N LEU A 60 9.52 0.24 3.56
CA LEU A 60 9.81 1.48 2.86
C LEU A 60 10.22 1.22 1.40
N ALA A 61 11.12 0.24 1.16
CA ALA A 61 11.56 -0.14 -0.18
C ALA A 61 10.40 -0.67 -1.04
N ILE A 62 9.56 -1.55 -0.49
CA ILE A 62 8.40 -2.13 -1.18
C ILE A 62 7.37 -1.04 -1.50
N LEU A 63 7.05 -0.15 -0.56
CA LEU A 63 6.09 0.95 -0.79
C LEU A 63 6.59 1.93 -1.84
N PHE A 64 7.89 2.17 -1.91
CA PHE A 64 8.47 3.00 -2.96
C PHE A 64 8.28 2.36 -4.34
N ILE A 65 8.57 1.07 -4.49
CA ILE A 65 8.31 0.30 -5.71
C ILE A 65 6.82 0.31 -6.06
N ASN A 66 5.94 0.05 -5.08
CA ASN A 66 4.50 0.07 -5.27
C ASN A 66 3.99 1.41 -5.79
N GLY A 67 4.51 2.51 -5.26
CA GLY A 67 4.18 3.86 -5.73
C GLY A 67 4.58 4.07 -7.19
N MET A 68 5.78 3.61 -7.58
CA MET A 68 6.24 3.67 -8.98
C MET A 68 5.30 2.87 -9.91
N CYS A 69 4.91 1.66 -9.51
CA CYS A 69 3.99 0.81 -10.27
C CYS A 69 2.57 1.42 -10.35
N LEU A 70 2.09 2.04 -9.28
CA LEU A 70 0.80 2.72 -9.26
C LEU A 70 0.75 3.87 -10.27
N GLY A 71 1.79 4.70 -10.31
CA GLY A 71 1.89 5.80 -11.27
C GLY A 71 1.84 5.32 -12.73
N ALA A 72 2.57 4.25 -13.05
CA ALA A 72 2.52 3.62 -14.37
C ALA A 72 1.10 3.08 -14.67
N GLY A 73 0.46 2.42 -13.70
CA GLY A 73 -0.90 1.88 -13.81
C GLY A 73 -1.95 2.94 -14.14
N ILE A 74 -1.84 4.15 -13.57
CA ILE A 74 -2.76 5.26 -13.86
C ILE A 74 -2.67 5.68 -15.35
N LEU A 75 -1.47 5.79 -15.90
CA LEU A 75 -1.26 6.12 -17.30
C LEU A 75 -1.81 5.03 -18.23
N VAL A 76 -1.55 3.77 -17.91
CA VAL A 76 -2.07 2.61 -18.65
C VAL A 76 -3.61 2.59 -18.59
N SER A 77 -4.22 2.84 -17.43
CA SER A 77 -5.70 2.94 -17.28
C SER A 77 -6.28 4.02 -18.18
N THR A 78 -5.62 5.18 -18.24
CA THR A 78 -6.08 6.31 -19.06
C THR A 78 -6.00 5.96 -20.56
N ALA A 79 -4.89 5.37 -21.01
CA ALA A 79 -4.73 4.96 -22.41
C ALA A 79 -5.71 3.83 -22.80
N PHE A 80 -5.94 2.89 -21.90
CA PHE A 80 -6.93 1.81 -22.10
C PHE A 80 -8.35 2.35 -22.22
N GLY A 81 -8.73 3.28 -21.34
CA GLY A 81 -10.02 3.95 -21.40
C GLY A 81 -10.22 4.77 -22.68
N ALA A 82 -9.17 5.35 -23.23
CA ALA A 82 -9.17 6.05 -24.52
C ALA A 82 -9.30 5.10 -25.73
N GLY A 83 -9.18 3.78 -25.53
CA GLY A 83 -9.16 2.79 -26.61
C GLY A 83 -7.83 2.76 -27.39
N ASP A 84 -6.81 3.49 -26.94
CA ASP A 84 -5.51 3.54 -27.59
C ASP A 84 -4.61 2.36 -27.14
N HIS A 85 -4.86 1.20 -27.72
CA HIS A 85 -4.13 -0.03 -27.43
C HIS A 85 -2.63 0.08 -27.77
N LYS A 86 -2.26 0.83 -28.82
CA LYS A 86 -0.86 1.05 -29.17
C LYS A 86 -0.13 1.87 -28.09
N LEU A 87 -0.80 2.86 -27.54
CA LEU A 87 -0.25 3.66 -26.43
C LEU A 87 -0.12 2.80 -25.16
N VAL A 88 -1.08 1.91 -24.87
CA VAL A 88 -0.99 0.94 -23.77
C VAL A 88 0.25 0.06 -23.91
N GLU A 89 0.47 -0.56 -25.09
CA GLU A 89 1.65 -1.38 -25.36
C GLU A 89 2.95 -0.60 -25.15
N ARG A 90 3.05 0.61 -25.71
CA ARG A 90 4.26 1.47 -25.59
C ARG A 90 4.50 1.90 -24.14
N GLN A 91 3.47 2.24 -23.39
CA GLN A 91 3.58 2.60 -21.97
C GLN A 91 4.06 1.41 -21.14
N VAL A 92 3.45 0.24 -21.32
CA VAL A 92 3.81 -0.97 -20.58
C VAL A 92 5.23 -1.42 -20.92
N SER A 93 5.62 -1.40 -22.21
CA SER A 93 6.98 -1.74 -22.62
C SER A 93 8.02 -0.77 -22.07
N THR A 94 7.78 0.55 -22.22
CA THR A 94 8.69 1.58 -21.69
C THR A 94 8.83 1.48 -20.17
N ALA A 95 7.71 1.26 -19.45
CA ALA A 95 7.72 1.10 -18.00
C ALA A 95 8.43 -0.18 -17.55
N ALA A 96 8.28 -1.29 -18.29
CA ALA A 96 8.98 -2.54 -17.98
C ALA A 96 10.49 -2.40 -18.16
N ILE A 97 10.96 -1.81 -19.29
CA ILE A 97 12.38 -1.61 -19.55
C ILE A 97 13.01 -0.68 -18.51
N ALA A 98 12.40 0.49 -18.31
CA ALA A 98 12.90 1.47 -17.34
C ALA A 98 12.81 0.96 -15.89
N GLY A 99 11.73 0.28 -15.56
CA GLY A 99 11.51 -0.30 -14.24
C GLY A 99 12.48 -1.44 -13.93
N THR A 100 12.88 -2.23 -14.95
CA THR A 100 13.95 -3.24 -14.80
C THR A 100 15.27 -2.57 -14.44
N ALA A 101 15.69 -1.57 -15.20
CA ALA A 101 16.92 -0.84 -14.93
C ALA A 101 16.87 -0.16 -13.55
N PHE A 102 15.74 0.46 -13.22
CA PHE A 102 15.51 1.08 -11.90
C PHE A 102 15.56 0.04 -10.78
N SER A 103 14.83 -1.08 -10.89
CA SER A 103 14.75 -2.08 -9.81
C SER A 103 16.08 -2.76 -9.55
N VAL A 104 16.89 -3.00 -10.60
CA VAL A 104 18.26 -3.53 -10.45
C VAL A 104 19.15 -2.52 -9.73
N ALA A 105 19.16 -1.25 -10.16
CA ALA A 105 19.96 -0.21 -9.52
C ALA A 105 19.52 0.04 -8.07
N PHE A 106 18.21 0.06 -7.81
CA PHE A 106 17.64 0.24 -6.49
C PHE A 106 17.92 -0.95 -5.56
N SER A 107 17.79 -2.17 -6.07
CA SER A 107 18.17 -3.40 -5.35
C SER A 107 19.62 -3.36 -4.93
N LEU A 108 20.54 -3.06 -5.87
CA LEU A 108 21.97 -2.96 -5.59
C LEU A 108 22.26 -1.89 -4.51
N LEU A 109 21.64 -0.71 -4.65
CA LEU A 109 21.76 0.37 -3.66
C LEU A 109 21.29 -0.09 -2.28
N CYS A 110 20.12 -0.72 -2.19
CA CYS A 110 19.55 -1.22 -0.94
C CYS A 110 20.42 -2.30 -0.30
N VAL A 111 20.97 -3.23 -1.09
CA VAL A 111 21.92 -4.28 -0.60
C VAL A 111 23.19 -3.66 -0.03
N LEU A 112 23.75 -2.64 -0.69
CA LEU A 112 24.94 -1.93 -0.21
C LEU A 112 24.64 -1.12 1.06
N LEU A 113 23.48 -0.50 1.14
CA LEU A 113 23.09 0.33 2.29
C LEU A 113 22.48 -0.46 3.45
N ALA A 114 22.21 -1.76 3.30
CA ALA A 114 21.57 -2.57 4.35
C ALA A 114 22.30 -2.47 5.71
N THR A 115 23.62 -2.63 5.71
CA THR A 115 24.41 -2.56 6.95
C THR A 115 24.42 -1.16 7.59
N PRO A 116 24.73 -0.05 6.88
CA PRO A 116 24.71 1.28 7.49
C PRO A 116 23.30 1.69 7.94
N LEU A 117 22.24 1.31 7.22
CA LEU A 117 20.86 1.61 7.62
C LEU A 117 20.45 0.87 8.91
N LEU A 118 20.79 -0.42 9.06
CA LEU A 118 20.52 -1.17 10.29
C LEU A 118 21.32 -0.64 11.48
N ARG A 119 22.57 -0.19 11.27
CA ARG A 119 23.35 0.49 12.30
C ARG A 119 22.74 1.83 12.70
N LEU A 120 22.23 2.59 11.74
CA LEU A 120 21.53 3.86 12.01
C LEU A 120 20.26 3.63 12.85
N LEU A 121 19.58 2.52 12.65
CA LEU A 121 18.44 2.08 13.46
C LEU A 121 18.85 1.52 14.83
N GLN A 122 20.15 1.54 15.17
CA GLN A 122 20.70 1.07 16.44
C GLN A 122 20.37 -0.42 16.75
N VAL A 123 20.35 -1.25 15.69
CA VAL A 123 20.14 -2.70 15.85
C VAL A 123 21.26 -3.29 16.70
N PRO A 124 20.96 -4.07 17.77
CA PRO A 124 21.95 -4.68 18.64
C PRO A 124 22.99 -5.49 17.88
N ALA A 125 24.25 -5.45 18.34
CA ALA A 125 25.39 -6.07 17.67
C ALA A 125 25.22 -7.60 17.48
N ASP A 126 24.53 -8.25 18.41
CA ASP A 126 24.33 -9.70 18.43
C ASP A 126 23.43 -10.17 17.28
N ILE A 127 22.38 -9.43 16.97
CA ILE A 127 21.42 -9.77 15.90
C ILE A 127 21.74 -9.08 14.57
N LEU A 128 22.62 -8.07 14.56
CA LEU A 128 22.95 -7.31 13.36
C LEU A 128 23.42 -8.17 12.17
N PRO A 129 24.31 -9.15 12.33
CA PRO A 129 24.74 -9.99 11.20
C PRO A 129 23.58 -10.77 10.57
N MET A 130 22.66 -11.27 11.37
CA MET A 130 21.46 -12.00 10.91
C MET A 130 20.50 -11.07 10.18
N ALA A 131 20.21 -9.89 10.75
CA ALA A 131 19.37 -8.88 10.12
C ALA A 131 19.95 -8.40 8.78
N VAL A 132 21.25 -8.21 8.69
CA VAL A 132 21.94 -7.81 7.44
C VAL A 132 21.80 -8.91 6.37
N ARG A 133 22.03 -10.18 6.72
CA ARG A 133 21.89 -11.28 5.74
C ARG A 133 20.46 -11.43 5.27
N TYR A 134 19.48 -11.43 6.18
CA TYR A 134 18.06 -11.43 5.86
C TYR A 134 17.69 -10.31 4.89
N LEU A 135 18.02 -9.07 5.26
CA LEU A 135 17.65 -7.88 4.49
C LEU A 135 18.32 -7.85 3.11
N ARG A 136 19.58 -8.30 3.01
CA ARG A 136 20.29 -8.41 1.72
C ARG A 136 19.63 -9.41 0.77
N ILE A 137 19.16 -10.56 1.28
CA ILE A 137 18.43 -11.54 0.47
C ILE A 137 17.13 -10.92 -0.04
N VAL A 138 16.32 -10.30 0.82
CA VAL A 138 15.07 -9.64 0.42
C VAL A 138 15.34 -8.53 -0.59
N PHE A 139 16.34 -7.67 -0.34
CA PHE A 139 16.69 -6.59 -1.25
C PHE A 139 17.23 -7.07 -2.60
N SER A 140 17.92 -8.20 -2.66
CA SER A 140 18.33 -8.81 -3.93
C SER A 140 17.13 -9.29 -4.76
N GLY A 141 16.01 -9.59 -4.11
CA GLY A 141 14.75 -9.99 -4.72
C GLY A 141 13.86 -8.84 -5.20
N LEU A 142 14.21 -7.56 -4.94
CA LEU A 142 13.36 -6.41 -5.29
C LEU A 142 13.01 -6.31 -6.79
N ILE A 143 13.78 -6.92 -7.67
CA ILE A 143 13.44 -7.02 -9.09
C ILE A 143 12.16 -7.85 -9.29
N PHE A 144 11.97 -8.94 -8.56
CA PHE A 144 10.77 -9.76 -8.63
C PHE A 144 9.59 -9.05 -7.98
N THR A 145 9.82 -8.36 -6.84
CA THR A 145 8.85 -7.48 -6.20
C THR A 145 8.36 -6.41 -7.18
N PHE A 146 9.27 -5.77 -7.93
CA PHE A 146 8.91 -4.78 -8.95
C PHE A 146 8.04 -5.42 -10.03
N PHE A 147 8.50 -6.51 -10.67
CA PHE A 147 7.75 -7.12 -11.77
C PHE A 147 6.38 -7.63 -11.34
N TYR A 148 6.27 -8.28 -10.19
CA TYR A 148 4.99 -8.69 -9.66
C TYR A 148 4.04 -7.51 -9.47
N ASN A 149 4.48 -6.47 -8.76
CA ASN A 149 3.63 -5.30 -8.51
C ASN A 149 3.30 -4.54 -9.79
N PHE A 150 4.24 -4.44 -10.72
CA PHE A 150 4.05 -3.80 -12.03
C PHE A 150 3.01 -4.56 -12.86
N LEU A 151 3.16 -5.87 -13.05
CA LEU A 151 2.22 -6.68 -13.81
C LEU A 151 0.82 -6.69 -13.16
N ALA A 152 0.75 -6.77 -11.83
CA ALA A 152 -0.51 -6.64 -11.10
C ALA A 152 -1.14 -5.26 -11.29
N ALA A 153 -0.34 -4.18 -11.29
CA ALA A 153 -0.83 -2.82 -11.55
C ALA A 153 -1.35 -2.67 -12.98
N VAL A 154 -0.66 -3.25 -13.97
CA VAL A 154 -1.11 -3.28 -15.37
C VAL A 154 -2.42 -4.05 -15.50
N MET A 155 -2.56 -5.22 -14.89
CA MET A 155 -3.82 -5.98 -14.92
C MET A 155 -4.97 -5.22 -14.28
N ARG A 156 -4.73 -4.58 -13.12
CA ARG A 156 -5.72 -3.70 -12.50
C ARG A 156 -6.08 -2.52 -13.40
N ALA A 157 -5.09 -1.93 -14.08
CA ALA A 157 -5.31 -0.84 -15.04
C ALA A 157 -6.22 -1.24 -16.20
N LEU A 158 -6.16 -2.51 -16.63
CA LEU A 158 -7.03 -3.10 -17.64
C LEU A 158 -8.37 -3.63 -17.08
N GLY A 159 -8.67 -3.36 -15.81
CA GLY A 159 -9.92 -3.77 -15.15
C GLY A 159 -9.93 -5.21 -14.62
N ASP A 160 -8.80 -5.91 -14.58
CA ASP A 160 -8.70 -7.29 -14.08
C ASP A 160 -8.07 -7.32 -12.67
N SER A 161 -8.91 -7.15 -11.64
CA SER A 161 -8.49 -7.31 -10.25
C SER A 161 -8.46 -8.76 -9.76
N LYS A 162 -9.22 -9.65 -10.41
CA LYS A 162 -9.36 -11.06 -9.98
C LYS A 162 -8.08 -11.86 -10.24
N SER A 163 -7.48 -11.69 -11.41
CA SER A 163 -6.26 -12.41 -11.75
C SER A 163 -5.11 -12.01 -10.82
N ALA A 164 -4.99 -10.73 -10.46
CA ALA A 164 -4.03 -10.26 -9.47
C ALA A 164 -4.22 -10.96 -8.10
N LEU A 165 -5.48 -11.12 -7.64
CA LEU A 165 -5.79 -11.87 -6.43
C LEU A 165 -5.33 -13.34 -6.51
N TYR A 166 -5.66 -14.05 -7.60
CA TYR A 166 -5.29 -15.46 -7.74
C TYR A 166 -3.76 -15.67 -7.69
N PHE A 167 -2.99 -14.79 -8.33
CA PHE A 167 -1.53 -14.88 -8.28
C PHE A 167 -1.00 -14.61 -6.87
N LEU A 168 -1.58 -13.66 -6.15
CA LEU A 168 -1.21 -13.41 -4.77
C LEU A 168 -1.54 -14.60 -3.85
N MET A 169 -2.70 -15.24 -4.03
CA MET A 169 -3.06 -16.47 -3.28
C MET A 169 -2.04 -17.58 -3.52
N VAL A 170 -1.68 -17.82 -4.80
CA VAL A 170 -0.66 -18.83 -5.14
C VAL A 170 0.68 -18.47 -4.52
N SER A 171 1.11 -17.21 -4.62
CA SER A 171 2.35 -16.72 -4.00
C SER A 171 2.34 -16.94 -2.49
N SER A 172 1.24 -16.62 -1.80
CA SER A 172 1.11 -16.79 -0.35
C SER A 172 1.24 -18.26 0.07
N VAL A 173 0.61 -19.18 -0.67
CA VAL A 173 0.72 -20.62 -0.39
C VAL A 173 2.15 -21.12 -0.64
N LEU A 174 2.78 -20.68 -1.72
CA LEU A 174 4.18 -21.03 -2.03
C LEU A 174 5.15 -20.46 -0.99
N ASN A 175 4.91 -19.25 -0.51
CA ASN A 175 5.72 -18.62 0.52
C ASN A 175 5.63 -19.40 1.85
N ILE A 176 4.41 -19.65 2.36
CA ILE A 176 4.23 -20.43 3.61
C ILE A 176 4.84 -21.85 3.47
N GLY A 177 4.61 -22.52 2.35
CA GLY A 177 5.18 -23.84 2.07
C GLY A 177 6.70 -23.80 1.99
N GLY A 178 7.25 -22.78 1.34
CA GLY A 178 8.69 -22.54 1.25
C GLY A 178 9.33 -22.21 2.60
N ASP A 179 8.69 -21.38 3.43
CA ASP A 179 9.15 -21.09 4.78
C ASP A 179 9.26 -22.36 5.62
N LEU A 180 8.21 -23.18 5.62
CA LEU A 180 8.24 -24.45 6.33
C LEU A 180 9.34 -25.38 5.79
N PHE A 181 9.56 -25.41 4.48
CA PHE A 181 10.60 -26.23 3.86
C PHE A 181 12.00 -25.70 4.20
N PHE A 182 12.31 -24.42 3.95
CA PHE A 182 13.64 -23.86 4.17
C PHE A 182 13.97 -23.73 5.65
N VAL A 183 13.00 -23.35 6.49
CA VAL A 183 13.23 -23.12 7.92
C VAL A 183 13.19 -24.43 8.69
N LYS A 184 12.14 -25.27 8.52
CA LYS A 184 11.94 -26.47 9.33
C LYS A 184 12.70 -27.68 8.79
N VAL A 185 12.74 -27.90 7.44
CA VAL A 185 13.37 -29.07 6.85
C VAL A 185 14.86 -28.86 6.61
N LEU A 186 15.25 -27.70 6.04
CA LEU A 186 16.64 -27.39 5.72
C LEU A 186 17.37 -26.64 6.86
N SER A 187 16.65 -26.15 7.87
CA SER A 187 17.23 -25.42 9.01
C SER A 187 18.05 -24.18 8.62
N TRP A 188 17.62 -23.47 7.54
CA TRP A 188 18.33 -22.29 7.04
C TRP A 188 17.99 -20.99 7.82
N GLY A 189 17.22 -21.10 8.89
CA GLY A 189 16.89 -19.98 9.76
C GLY A 189 16.12 -18.86 9.05
N SER A 190 16.35 -17.62 9.48
CA SER A 190 15.69 -16.43 8.87
C SER A 190 16.08 -16.20 7.41
N GLU A 191 17.25 -16.64 6.99
CA GLU A 191 17.70 -16.56 5.58
C GLU A 191 16.83 -17.43 4.68
N GLY A 192 16.39 -18.61 5.18
CA GLY A 192 15.44 -19.48 4.50
C GLY A 192 14.09 -18.81 4.25
N CYS A 193 13.56 -18.08 5.24
CA CYS A 193 12.34 -17.31 5.11
C CYS A 193 12.49 -16.18 4.06
N ALA A 194 13.60 -15.43 4.11
CA ALA A 194 13.89 -14.42 3.10
C ALA A 194 13.94 -15.00 1.67
N LEU A 195 14.59 -16.14 1.50
CA LEU A 195 14.69 -16.82 0.21
C LEU A 195 13.33 -17.33 -0.27
N SER A 196 12.52 -17.89 0.62
CA SER A 196 11.15 -18.32 0.33
C SER A 196 10.31 -17.17 -0.23
N THR A 197 10.38 -16.00 0.40
CA THR A 197 9.68 -14.79 -0.06
C THR A 197 10.12 -14.41 -1.47
N VAL A 198 11.42 -14.33 -1.73
CA VAL A 198 11.97 -13.98 -3.05
C VAL A 198 11.55 -14.99 -4.13
N LEU A 199 11.63 -16.29 -3.83
CA LEU A 199 11.25 -17.35 -4.77
C LEU A 199 9.74 -17.35 -5.05
N SER A 200 8.91 -17.10 -4.04
CA SER A 200 7.45 -16.99 -4.19
C SER A 200 7.06 -15.81 -5.07
N GLU A 201 7.72 -14.66 -4.89
CA GLU A 201 7.52 -13.49 -5.76
C GLU A 201 8.01 -13.74 -7.19
N ALA A 202 9.14 -14.41 -7.37
CA ALA A 202 9.66 -14.80 -8.68
C ALA A 202 8.69 -15.75 -9.41
N MET A 203 8.15 -16.75 -8.71
CA MET A 203 7.16 -17.66 -9.26
C MET A 203 5.86 -16.93 -9.62
N CYS A 204 5.40 -16.03 -8.76
CA CYS A 204 4.23 -15.21 -9.03
C CYS A 204 4.42 -14.32 -10.28
N CYS A 205 5.60 -13.71 -10.42
CA CYS A 205 5.99 -12.94 -11.58
C CYS A 205 5.93 -13.79 -12.87
N LEU A 206 6.46 -15.01 -12.84
CA LEU A 206 6.43 -15.95 -13.96
C LEU A 206 4.99 -16.32 -14.33
N LEU A 207 4.15 -16.66 -13.35
CA LEU A 207 2.74 -16.98 -13.57
C LEU A 207 1.96 -15.79 -14.15
N CYS A 208 2.20 -14.58 -13.67
CA CYS A 208 1.63 -13.36 -14.23
C CYS A 208 2.05 -13.17 -15.71
N ALA A 209 3.32 -13.34 -16.01
CA ALA A 209 3.84 -13.20 -17.38
C ALA A 209 3.23 -14.24 -18.33
N ILE A 210 3.13 -15.48 -17.89
CA ILE A 210 2.47 -16.57 -18.65
C ILE A 210 0.99 -16.25 -18.88
N TYR A 211 0.27 -15.83 -17.85
CA TYR A 211 -1.13 -15.44 -17.97
C TYR A 211 -1.33 -14.30 -18.96
N ILE A 212 -0.53 -13.25 -18.85
CA ILE A 212 -0.60 -12.09 -19.75
C ILE A 212 -0.38 -12.54 -21.20
N LYS A 213 0.62 -13.37 -21.45
CA LYS A 213 0.94 -13.87 -22.80
C LYS A 213 -0.23 -14.59 -23.44
N TYR A 214 -1.00 -15.39 -22.68
CA TYR A 214 -2.08 -16.22 -23.24
C TYR A 214 -3.47 -15.62 -23.11
N LYS A 215 -3.72 -14.75 -22.13
CA LYS A 215 -5.06 -14.26 -21.79
C LYS A 215 -5.27 -12.77 -21.99
N VAL A 216 -4.20 -12.00 -22.22
CA VAL A 216 -4.26 -10.56 -22.39
C VAL A 216 -3.61 -10.15 -23.72
N PRO A 217 -4.27 -10.39 -24.87
CA PRO A 217 -3.70 -10.20 -26.22
C PRO A 217 -3.28 -8.75 -26.49
N ILE A 218 -3.89 -7.78 -25.80
CA ILE A 218 -3.58 -6.36 -25.88
C ILE A 218 -2.14 -6.04 -25.45
N LEU A 219 -1.52 -6.94 -24.65
CA LEU A 219 -0.14 -6.85 -24.21
C LEU A 219 0.69 -7.91 -24.94
N CYS A 220 0.91 -7.74 -26.25
CA CYS A 220 1.67 -8.68 -27.07
C CYS A 220 3.10 -8.86 -26.54
N LEU A 221 3.31 -9.84 -25.61
CA LEU A 221 4.65 -10.20 -25.13
C LEU A 221 5.44 -10.93 -26.22
N GLY A 222 6.24 -10.20 -26.97
CA GLY A 222 7.09 -10.72 -28.04
C GLY A 222 8.20 -9.73 -28.40
N ARG A 223 9.03 -10.08 -29.39
CA ARG A 223 10.18 -9.24 -29.82
C ARG A 223 9.76 -7.82 -30.26
N ARG A 224 8.53 -7.65 -30.75
CA ARG A 224 7.93 -6.35 -31.13
C ARG A 224 7.45 -5.51 -29.93
N TRP A 225 7.38 -6.11 -28.75
CA TRP A 225 6.93 -5.47 -27.52
C TRP A 225 7.99 -4.56 -26.88
N LEU A 226 9.28 -4.78 -27.17
CA LEU A 226 10.37 -3.98 -26.61
C LEU A 226 10.50 -2.63 -27.34
N VAL A 227 9.58 -1.72 -27.03
CA VAL A 227 9.60 -0.34 -27.54
C VAL A 227 9.88 0.60 -26.39
N PHE A 228 10.93 1.40 -26.51
CA PHE A 228 11.29 2.42 -25.53
C PHE A 228 10.97 3.82 -26.06
N ASP A 229 10.24 4.60 -25.28
CA ASP A 229 9.85 5.97 -25.61
C ASP A 229 10.24 6.93 -24.47
N GLY A 230 11.23 7.79 -24.72
CA GLY A 230 11.73 8.73 -23.72
C GLY A 230 10.71 9.80 -23.29
N LYS A 231 9.73 10.16 -24.14
CA LYS A 231 8.67 11.10 -23.75
C LYS A 231 7.68 10.42 -22.78
N LEU A 232 7.35 9.17 -23.06
CA LEU A 232 6.51 8.36 -22.15
C LEU A 232 7.23 8.09 -20.83
N LEU A 233 8.54 7.80 -20.89
CA LEU A 233 9.36 7.62 -19.68
C LEU A 233 9.26 8.82 -18.73
N LYS A 234 9.39 10.04 -19.24
CA LYS A 234 9.28 11.26 -18.42
C LYS A 234 7.94 11.33 -17.69
N LYS A 235 6.83 10.99 -18.35
CA LYS A 235 5.50 10.94 -17.74
C LYS A 235 5.41 9.82 -16.70
N ILE A 236 5.88 8.61 -17.03
CA ILE A 236 5.86 7.44 -16.13
C ILE A 236 6.66 7.75 -14.86
N VAL A 237 7.85 8.31 -14.98
CA VAL A 237 8.70 8.69 -13.85
C VAL A 237 8.01 9.78 -13.01
N SER A 238 7.43 10.80 -13.64
CA SER A 238 6.72 11.87 -12.91
C SER A 238 5.56 11.35 -12.07
N TYR A 239 4.73 10.47 -12.65
CA TYR A 239 3.60 9.85 -11.94
C TYR A 239 4.07 8.86 -10.88
N GLY A 240 5.03 8.01 -11.24
CA GLY A 240 5.62 7.03 -10.33
C GLY A 240 6.30 7.69 -9.13
N TRP A 241 7.13 8.71 -9.37
CA TRP A 241 7.82 9.44 -8.34
C TRP A 241 6.86 10.10 -7.34
N ALA A 242 5.83 10.81 -7.86
CA ALA A 242 4.84 11.44 -6.99
C ALA A 242 4.11 10.43 -6.11
N SER A 243 3.71 9.27 -6.67
CA SER A 243 3.07 8.18 -5.92
C SER A 243 4.02 7.52 -4.93
N ALA A 244 5.28 7.29 -5.31
CA ALA A 244 6.30 6.69 -4.44
C ALA A 244 6.63 7.61 -3.26
N MET A 245 6.82 8.90 -3.51
CA MET A 245 7.07 9.90 -2.46
C MET A 245 5.88 10.06 -1.53
N GLN A 246 4.64 9.96 -2.04
CA GLN A 246 3.45 9.94 -1.21
C GLN A 246 3.48 8.76 -0.22
N GLN A 247 3.73 7.55 -0.70
CA GLN A 247 3.82 6.35 0.14
C GLN A 247 4.95 6.44 1.17
N ALA A 248 6.13 6.88 0.73
CA ALA A 248 7.27 7.08 1.62
C ALA A 248 6.98 8.11 2.72
N THR A 249 6.34 9.24 2.38
CA THR A 249 5.97 10.29 3.35
C THR A 249 5.03 9.73 4.42
N VAL A 250 4.01 8.96 4.03
CA VAL A 250 3.07 8.35 4.98
C VAL A 250 3.79 7.35 5.89
N GLN A 251 4.68 6.53 5.34
CA GLN A 251 5.45 5.56 6.13
C GLN A 251 6.41 6.22 7.11
N MET A 252 7.13 7.25 6.66
CA MET A 252 8.00 8.04 7.55
C MET A 252 7.21 8.70 8.68
N GLY A 253 6.02 9.22 8.39
CA GLY A 253 5.12 9.76 9.41
C GLY A 253 4.69 8.73 10.43
N LYS A 254 4.35 7.50 10.01
CA LYS A 254 4.04 6.38 10.93
C LYS A 254 5.23 6.05 11.85
N ILE A 255 6.45 6.00 11.30
CA ILE A 255 7.67 5.75 12.08
C ILE A 255 7.90 6.88 13.11
N ALA A 256 7.71 8.14 12.72
CA ALA A 256 7.88 9.29 13.63
C ALA A 256 6.85 9.25 14.77
N VAL A 257 5.58 8.94 14.49
CA VAL A 257 4.55 8.75 15.53
C VAL A 257 4.91 7.59 16.46
N GLN A 258 5.41 6.46 15.92
CA GLN A 258 5.89 5.35 16.76
C GLN A 258 7.00 5.78 17.71
N GLY A 259 7.92 6.65 17.27
CA GLY A 259 8.94 7.22 18.13
C GLY A 259 8.36 7.99 19.33
N ILE A 260 7.27 8.74 19.11
CA ILE A 260 6.57 9.45 20.20
C ILE A 260 5.88 8.44 21.13
N VAL A 261 5.20 7.43 20.59
CA VAL A 261 4.55 6.37 21.38
C VAL A 261 5.54 5.66 22.29
N ASN A 262 6.77 5.45 21.84
CA ASN A 262 7.82 4.80 22.63
C ASN A 262 8.22 5.60 23.90
N THR A 263 7.84 6.88 24.00
CA THR A 263 8.04 7.69 25.22
C THR A 263 6.89 7.59 26.21
N MET A 264 5.77 6.92 25.87
CA MET A 264 4.52 6.92 26.66
C MET A 264 4.42 5.74 27.65
N GLY A 265 5.46 4.92 27.77
CA GLY A 265 5.48 3.75 28.66
C GLY A 265 5.08 2.43 27.97
N VAL A 266 5.42 1.32 28.63
CA VAL A 266 5.33 -0.02 28.05
C VAL A 266 3.88 -0.44 27.78
N SER A 267 2.97 -0.19 28.71
CA SER A 267 1.54 -0.55 28.55
C SER A 267 0.91 0.20 27.37
N THR A 268 1.21 1.49 27.20
CA THR A 268 0.72 2.30 26.08
C THR A 268 1.33 1.83 24.75
N MET A 269 2.63 1.49 24.73
CA MET A 269 3.27 0.93 23.54
C MET A 269 2.61 -0.38 23.11
N ALA A 270 2.36 -1.28 24.04
CA ALA A 270 1.69 -2.55 23.78
C ALA A 270 0.25 -2.34 23.28
N ALA A 271 -0.51 -1.46 23.94
CA ALA A 271 -1.87 -1.10 23.54
C ALA A 271 -1.91 -0.49 22.13
N PHE A 272 -1.01 0.45 21.83
CA PHE A 272 -0.92 1.05 20.52
C PHE A 272 -0.49 0.04 19.44
N ALA A 273 0.44 -0.85 19.72
CA ALA A 273 0.88 -1.88 18.79
C ALA A 273 -0.27 -2.84 18.43
N ALA A 274 -1.05 -3.28 19.42
CA ALA A 274 -2.23 -4.13 19.19
C ALA A 274 -3.33 -3.37 18.42
N ALA A 275 -3.67 -2.16 18.89
CA ALA A 275 -4.69 -1.33 18.25
C ALA A 275 -4.34 -0.93 16.82
N SER A 276 -3.05 -0.65 16.53
CA SER A 276 -2.59 -0.31 15.18
C SER A 276 -2.74 -1.48 14.20
N ARG A 277 -2.55 -2.72 14.65
CA ARG A 277 -2.81 -3.90 13.79
C ARG A 277 -4.29 -3.99 13.41
N ILE A 278 -5.17 -3.74 14.37
CA ILE A 278 -6.62 -3.70 14.11
C ILE A 278 -6.96 -2.57 13.15
N ASP A 279 -6.37 -1.38 13.37
CA ASP A 279 -6.56 -0.22 12.49
C ASP A 279 -6.06 -0.48 11.06
N ASP A 280 -4.93 -1.17 10.86
CA ASP A 280 -4.45 -1.56 9.54
C ASP A 280 -5.43 -2.50 8.81
N PHE A 281 -6.04 -3.47 9.52
CA PHE A 281 -7.12 -4.31 8.95
C PHE A 281 -8.35 -3.50 8.59
N ALA A 282 -8.73 -2.56 9.44
CA ALA A 282 -9.87 -1.68 9.27
C ALA A 282 -9.68 -0.69 8.11
N TYR A 283 -8.48 -0.16 7.95
CA TYR A 283 -8.13 0.85 6.95
C TYR A 283 -7.87 0.27 5.55
N THR A 284 -7.41 -0.98 5.47
CA THR A 284 -7.09 -1.66 4.20
C THR A 284 -8.24 -1.65 3.19
N PRO A 285 -9.51 -1.94 3.52
CA PRO A 285 -10.60 -1.83 2.55
C PRO A 285 -10.82 -0.42 2.01
N GLN A 286 -10.69 0.64 2.84
CA GLN A 286 -10.80 2.03 2.38
C GLN A 286 -9.75 2.35 1.32
N GLN A 287 -8.49 1.98 1.54
CA GLN A 287 -7.44 2.15 0.54
C GLN A 287 -7.76 1.43 -0.77
N ASN A 288 -8.33 0.23 -0.70
CA ASN A 288 -8.68 -0.55 -1.89
C ASN A 288 -9.89 0.02 -2.65
N ILE A 289 -10.86 0.60 -1.95
CA ILE A 289 -11.95 1.36 -2.58
C ILE A 289 -11.35 2.55 -3.34
N ALA A 290 -10.44 3.31 -2.73
CA ALA A 290 -9.75 4.43 -3.38
C ALA A 290 -8.93 3.99 -4.61
N HIS A 291 -8.26 2.83 -4.58
CA HIS A 291 -7.57 2.26 -5.74
C HIS A 291 -8.53 1.86 -6.85
N ALA A 292 -9.68 1.29 -6.51
CA ALA A 292 -10.74 0.98 -7.47
C ALA A 292 -11.30 2.25 -8.12
N MET A 293 -11.54 3.30 -7.32
CA MET A 293 -11.92 4.63 -7.81
C MET A 293 -10.89 5.20 -8.76
N THR A 294 -9.59 5.10 -8.42
CA THR A 294 -8.49 5.56 -9.28
C THR A 294 -8.56 4.92 -10.67
N THR A 295 -8.71 3.59 -10.74
CA THR A 295 -8.78 2.87 -12.02
C THR A 295 -10.03 3.26 -12.82
N LEU A 296 -11.21 3.27 -12.18
CA LEU A 296 -12.47 3.65 -12.83
C LEU A 296 -12.39 5.08 -13.40
N MET A 297 -11.89 6.02 -12.63
CA MET A 297 -11.82 7.42 -13.06
C MET A 297 -10.76 7.63 -14.13
N ALA A 298 -9.59 6.97 -14.05
CA ALA A 298 -8.56 7.05 -15.07
C ALA A 298 -9.05 6.51 -16.42
N GLN A 299 -9.78 5.38 -16.44
CA GLN A 299 -10.38 4.86 -17.67
C GLN A 299 -11.45 5.81 -18.22
N ASN A 300 -12.36 6.32 -17.37
CA ASN A 300 -13.42 7.25 -17.84
C ASN A 300 -12.86 8.61 -18.26
N ARG A 301 -11.79 9.11 -17.64
CA ARG A 301 -11.05 10.29 -18.10
C ARG A 301 -10.47 10.03 -19.49
N GLY A 302 -9.79 8.89 -19.69
CA GLY A 302 -9.24 8.50 -20.99
C GLY A 302 -10.32 8.44 -22.09
N ALA A 303 -11.50 7.93 -21.76
CA ALA A 303 -12.66 7.88 -22.64
C ALA A 303 -13.37 9.24 -22.85
N GLY A 304 -12.91 10.32 -22.21
CA GLY A 304 -13.55 11.65 -22.29
C GLY A 304 -14.90 11.75 -21.54
N LYS A 305 -15.26 10.76 -20.72
CA LYS A 305 -16.57 10.65 -20.04
C LYS A 305 -16.59 11.40 -18.70
N LYS A 306 -16.55 12.74 -18.73
CA LYS A 306 -16.46 13.60 -17.53
C LYS A 306 -17.61 13.37 -16.54
N ASP A 307 -18.83 13.16 -17.01
CA ASP A 307 -19.98 12.93 -16.13
C ASP A 307 -19.85 11.61 -15.36
N ARG A 308 -19.30 10.56 -16.01
CA ARG A 308 -19.03 9.29 -15.32
C ARG A 308 -17.90 9.40 -14.31
N VAL A 309 -16.93 10.29 -14.51
CA VAL A 309 -15.91 10.59 -13.49
C VAL A 309 -16.58 11.21 -12.25
N LYS A 310 -17.47 12.19 -12.43
CA LYS A 310 -18.23 12.82 -11.34
C LYS A 310 -19.14 11.82 -10.61
N GLU A 311 -19.86 11.00 -11.37
CA GLU A 311 -20.72 9.94 -10.81
C GLU A 311 -19.89 8.87 -10.08
N GLY A 312 -18.76 8.44 -10.66
CA GLY A 312 -17.81 7.51 -10.05
C GLY A 312 -17.29 8.02 -8.72
N PHE A 313 -16.95 9.30 -8.63
CA PHE A 313 -16.55 9.95 -7.39
C PHE A 313 -17.67 9.87 -6.33
N ARG A 314 -18.90 10.28 -6.69
CA ARG A 314 -20.03 10.25 -5.74
C ARG A 314 -20.35 8.84 -5.26
N CYS A 315 -20.32 7.86 -6.17
CA CYS A 315 -20.54 6.45 -5.81
C CYS A 315 -19.41 5.92 -4.91
N GLY A 316 -18.15 6.23 -5.23
CA GLY A 316 -17.00 5.82 -4.44
C GLY A 316 -17.04 6.39 -3.01
N ILE A 317 -17.29 7.69 -2.87
CA ILE A 317 -17.44 8.34 -1.55
C ILE A 317 -18.59 7.71 -0.75
N ARG A 318 -19.74 7.39 -1.40
CA ARG A 318 -20.83 6.71 -0.69
C ARG A 318 -20.42 5.35 -0.17
N ILE A 319 -19.70 4.55 -0.96
CA ILE A 319 -19.20 3.23 -0.54
C ILE A 319 -18.22 3.39 0.63
N GLU A 320 -17.28 4.36 0.56
CA GLU A 320 -16.34 4.68 1.64
C GLU A 320 -17.06 5.05 2.94
N LEU A 321 -18.05 5.95 2.87
CA LEU A 321 -18.80 6.39 4.04
C LEU A 321 -19.67 5.28 4.64
N VAL A 322 -20.33 4.46 3.82
CA VAL A 322 -21.11 3.30 4.30
C VAL A 322 -20.19 2.30 4.99
N TYR A 323 -19.02 2.02 4.41
CA TYR A 323 -18.02 1.15 5.04
C TYR A 323 -17.53 1.74 6.36
N ALA A 324 -17.16 3.03 6.38
CA ALA A 324 -16.70 3.73 7.58
C ALA A 324 -17.76 3.71 8.70
N ALA A 325 -19.03 3.92 8.37
CA ALA A 325 -20.13 3.85 9.34
C ALA A 325 -20.26 2.45 9.95
N GLY A 326 -20.23 1.39 9.12
CA GLY A 326 -20.24 0.01 9.61
C GLY A 326 -19.03 -0.30 10.49
N LEU A 327 -17.85 0.13 10.08
CA LEU A 327 -16.62 -0.03 10.84
C LEU A 327 -16.65 0.72 12.18
N THR A 328 -17.18 1.95 12.20
CA THR A 328 -17.36 2.72 13.43
C THR A 328 -18.23 1.96 14.43
N VAL A 329 -19.36 1.40 13.99
CA VAL A 329 -20.24 0.61 14.87
C VAL A 329 -19.49 -0.60 15.44
N VAL A 330 -18.80 -1.36 14.59
CA VAL A 330 -18.07 -2.57 15.03
C VAL A 330 -16.94 -2.23 16.00
N CYS A 331 -16.10 -1.24 15.68
CA CYS A 331 -14.95 -0.87 16.49
C CYS A 331 -15.37 -0.13 17.78
N PHE A 332 -16.41 0.69 17.74
CA PHE A 332 -16.84 1.44 18.92
C PHE A 332 -17.45 0.53 19.99
N PHE A 333 -18.40 -0.33 19.60
CA PHE A 333 -19.08 -1.24 20.53
C PHE A 333 -18.26 -2.50 20.82
N GLY A 334 -17.45 -2.97 19.86
CA GLY A 334 -16.63 -4.17 19.99
C GLY A 334 -15.22 -3.94 20.53
N ALA A 335 -14.81 -2.70 20.85
CA ALA A 335 -13.43 -2.32 21.16
C ALA A 335 -12.74 -3.24 22.17
N GLU A 336 -13.37 -3.49 23.32
CA GLU A 336 -12.79 -4.37 24.34
C GLU A 336 -12.72 -5.84 23.90
N GLY A 337 -13.78 -6.36 23.26
CA GLY A 337 -13.80 -7.72 22.74
C GLY A 337 -12.73 -7.95 21.68
N ILE A 338 -12.53 -6.96 20.82
CA ILE A 338 -11.49 -6.99 19.78
C ILE A 338 -10.11 -6.93 20.43
N MET A 339 -9.89 -6.02 21.40
CA MET A 339 -8.59 -5.92 22.08
C MET A 339 -8.22 -7.18 22.87
N ARG A 340 -9.19 -7.87 23.49
CA ARG A 340 -8.97 -9.17 24.17
C ARG A 340 -8.48 -10.28 23.25
N MET A 341 -8.65 -10.15 21.93
CA MET A 341 -8.08 -11.10 20.95
C MET A 341 -6.57 -10.88 20.72
N PHE A 342 -6.03 -9.72 21.13
CA PHE A 342 -4.64 -9.32 20.86
C PHE A 342 -3.83 -9.08 22.13
N ALA A 343 -4.44 -8.93 23.30
CA ALA A 343 -3.80 -8.66 24.57
C ALA A 343 -4.51 -9.37 25.71
N GLU A 344 -3.76 -9.77 26.73
CA GLU A 344 -4.26 -10.43 27.93
C GLU A 344 -4.28 -9.48 29.14
N GLU A 345 -3.38 -8.50 29.19
CA GLU A 345 -3.26 -7.56 30.29
C GLU A 345 -4.42 -6.56 30.32
N PRO A 346 -5.15 -6.42 31.46
CA PRO A 346 -6.32 -5.54 31.57
C PRO A 346 -6.03 -4.09 31.21
N GLU A 347 -4.88 -3.55 31.64
CA GLU A 347 -4.46 -2.18 31.35
C GLU A 347 -4.25 -1.94 29.85
N VAL A 348 -3.60 -2.90 29.16
CA VAL A 348 -3.38 -2.85 27.70
C VAL A 348 -4.71 -2.91 26.94
N ILE A 349 -5.64 -3.76 27.41
CA ILE A 349 -6.97 -3.89 26.82
C ILE A 349 -7.75 -2.56 26.98
N GLU A 350 -7.72 -1.96 28.17
CA GLU A 350 -8.41 -0.70 28.43
C GLU A 350 -7.87 0.44 27.56
N LEU A 351 -6.55 0.66 27.59
CA LEU A 351 -5.89 1.69 26.77
C LEU A 351 -6.16 1.50 25.27
N GLY A 352 -6.03 0.28 24.77
CA GLY A 352 -6.31 -0.03 23.37
C GLY A 352 -7.79 0.15 23.01
N ALA A 353 -8.71 -0.19 23.90
CA ALA A 353 -10.15 0.03 23.71
C ALA A 353 -10.50 1.52 23.67
N ARG A 354 -9.88 2.34 24.55
CA ARG A 354 -10.01 3.81 24.52
C ARG A 354 -9.54 4.38 23.19
N PHE A 355 -8.36 3.95 22.71
CA PHE A 355 -7.87 4.33 21.38
C PHE A 355 -8.83 3.93 20.25
N LEU A 356 -9.28 2.66 20.22
CA LEU A 356 -10.18 2.15 19.18
C LEU A 356 -11.54 2.84 19.17
N ARG A 357 -12.12 3.10 20.33
CA ARG A 357 -13.38 3.85 20.41
C ARG A 357 -13.24 5.24 19.85
N LEU A 358 -12.17 5.95 20.19
CA LEU A 358 -11.97 7.33 19.75
C LEU A 358 -11.65 7.40 18.26
N ILE A 359 -10.72 6.55 17.74
CA ILE A 359 -10.37 6.54 16.33
C ILE A 359 -11.54 6.11 15.44
N SER A 360 -12.39 5.18 15.93
CA SER A 360 -13.54 4.71 15.18
C SER A 360 -14.54 5.81 14.86
N LEU A 361 -14.75 6.75 15.77
CA LEU A 361 -15.59 7.93 15.53
C LEU A 361 -15.04 8.85 14.44
N MET A 362 -13.76 8.71 14.13
CA MET A 362 -13.05 9.53 13.13
C MET A 362 -12.88 8.83 11.78
N TYR A 363 -13.30 7.56 11.60
CA TYR A 363 -13.10 6.79 10.37
C TYR A 363 -13.76 7.40 9.12
N PHE A 364 -14.71 8.31 9.28
CA PHE A 364 -15.25 9.08 8.16
C PHE A 364 -14.21 10.04 7.54
N LEU A 365 -13.22 10.53 8.32
CA LEU A 365 -12.17 11.42 7.81
C LEU A 365 -11.24 10.69 6.82
N PRO A 366 -10.62 9.54 7.17
CA PRO A 366 -9.84 8.77 6.21
C PRO A 366 -10.70 8.24 5.05
N ALA A 367 -11.97 7.92 5.23
CA ALA A 367 -12.86 7.57 4.12
C ALA A 367 -12.98 8.70 3.10
N LEU A 368 -13.17 9.93 3.55
CA LEU A 368 -13.20 11.10 2.66
C LEU A 368 -11.85 11.36 2.00
N THR A 369 -10.76 11.39 2.77
CA THR A 369 -9.42 11.66 2.21
C THR A 369 -8.99 10.59 1.22
N ASN A 370 -9.19 9.29 1.49
CA ASN A 370 -8.89 8.21 0.56
C ASN A 370 -9.68 8.31 -0.73
N GLY A 371 -10.99 8.56 -0.63
CA GLY A 371 -11.85 8.74 -1.80
C GLY A 371 -11.44 9.94 -2.66
N ILE A 372 -11.11 11.08 -2.02
CA ILE A 372 -10.63 12.28 -2.74
C ILE A 372 -9.25 12.03 -3.35
N GLN A 373 -8.35 11.34 -2.66
CA GLN A 373 -7.06 10.94 -3.23
C GLN A 373 -7.24 9.96 -4.41
N GLY A 374 -8.17 9.01 -4.29
CA GLY A 374 -8.54 8.13 -5.40
C GLY A 374 -9.00 8.90 -6.63
N PHE A 375 -9.78 9.97 -6.41
CA PHE A 375 -10.21 10.88 -7.45
C PHE A 375 -9.03 11.62 -8.09
N PHE A 376 -8.17 12.30 -7.32
CA PHE A 376 -7.03 13.04 -7.88
C PHE A 376 -6.05 12.14 -8.62
N ARG A 377 -5.76 10.94 -8.10
CA ARG A 377 -4.96 9.94 -8.82
C ARG A 377 -5.62 9.55 -10.15
N GLY A 378 -6.94 9.31 -10.15
CA GLY A 378 -7.68 8.94 -11.35
C GLY A 378 -7.70 10.03 -12.41
N ILE A 379 -7.84 11.30 -12.02
CA ILE A 379 -7.74 12.41 -12.97
C ILE A 379 -6.30 12.81 -13.32
N GLY A 380 -5.29 12.17 -12.69
CA GLY A 380 -3.86 12.35 -13.01
C GLY A 380 -3.19 13.50 -12.28
N ASP A 381 -3.83 14.13 -11.28
CA ASP A 381 -3.19 15.17 -10.47
C ASP A 381 -2.57 14.60 -9.19
N LEU A 382 -1.45 13.90 -9.37
CA LEU A 382 -0.71 13.31 -8.26
C LEU A 382 0.05 14.32 -7.40
N LYS A 383 0.19 15.57 -7.89
CA LYS A 383 0.84 16.62 -7.09
C LYS A 383 -0.03 17.01 -5.90
N ILE A 384 -1.35 17.05 -6.08
CA ILE A 384 -2.28 17.31 -4.98
C ILE A 384 -2.20 16.20 -3.95
N THR A 385 -2.21 14.92 -4.37
CA THR A 385 -2.14 13.79 -3.44
C THR A 385 -0.82 13.74 -2.67
N LEU A 386 0.30 14.06 -3.29
CA LEU A 386 1.59 14.13 -2.63
C LEU A 386 1.62 15.28 -1.60
N ARG A 387 1.25 16.49 -2.02
CA ARG A 387 1.29 17.68 -1.16
C ARG A 387 0.35 17.55 0.03
N SER A 388 -0.86 17.02 -0.17
CA SER A 388 -1.83 16.80 0.91
C SER A 388 -1.33 15.77 1.92
N SER A 389 -0.69 14.68 1.46
CA SER A 389 -0.08 13.69 2.35
C SER A 389 1.09 14.27 3.14
N MET A 390 1.95 15.09 2.51
CA MET A 390 3.02 15.80 3.22
C MET A 390 2.46 16.74 4.28
N LEU A 391 1.44 17.51 3.94
CA LEU A 391 0.76 18.43 4.85
C LEU A 391 0.12 17.69 6.02
N SER A 392 -0.52 16.56 5.75
CA SER A 392 -1.11 15.69 6.78
C SER A 392 -0.05 15.20 7.78
N MET A 393 1.11 14.72 7.29
CA MET A 393 2.18 14.24 8.18
C MET A 393 2.86 15.39 8.91
N ALA A 394 3.03 16.55 8.25
CA ALA A 394 3.55 17.77 8.88
C ALA A 394 2.64 18.31 9.99
N ALA A 395 1.35 18.02 9.98
CA ALA A 395 0.43 18.34 11.07
C ALA A 395 0.40 17.23 12.13
N ARG A 396 0.33 15.96 11.71
CA ARG A 396 0.15 14.79 12.56
C ARG A 396 1.31 14.59 13.53
N VAL A 397 2.55 14.63 13.04
CA VAL A 397 3.72 14.34 13.88
C VAL A 397 3.95 15.43 14.94
N PRO A 398 3.98 16.74 14.61
CA PRO A 398 4.11 17.77 15.64
C PRO A 398 2.93 17.85 16.60
N SER A 399 1.69 17.60 16.12
CA SER A 399 0.54 17.60 17.03
C SER A 399 0.58 16.41 17.99
N ALA A 400 1.01 15.22 17.56
CA ALA A 400 1.23 14.10 18.45
C ALA A 400 2.28 14.42 19.50
N ALA A 401 3.43 15.01 19.09
CA ALA A 401 4.47 15.44 20.03
C ALA A 401 3.95 16.50 21.02
N LEU A 402 3.21 17.49 20.54
CA LEU A 402 2.64 18.54 21.40
C LEU A 402 1.64 17.97 22.40
N LEU A 403 0.72 17.11 21.97
CA LEU A 403 -0.29 16.54 22.84
C LEU A 403 0.31 15.59 23.89
N VAL A 404 1.31 14.79 23.52
CA VAL A 404 1.97 13.86 24.44
C VAL A 404 2.98 14.54 25.34
N LEU A 405 3.95 15.32 24.78
CA LEU A 405 5.08 15.82 25.53
C LEU A 405 4.79 17.11 26.30
N TYR A 406 3.86 17.96 25.80
CA TYR A 406 3.52 19.22 26.46
C TYR A 406 2.22 19.16 27.24
N PHE A 407 1.14 18.59 26.67
CA PHE A 407 -0.14 18.45 27.34
C PHE A 407 -0.26 17.18 28.19
N HIS A 408 0.73 16.29 28.15
CA HIS A 408 0.77 15.04 28.90
C HIS A 408 -0.49 14.18 28.72
N MET A 409 -1.09 14.21 27.53
CA MET A 409 -2.22 13.37 27.20
C MET A 409 -1.75 11.91 27.06
N GLU A 410 -2.62 10.99 27.46
CA GLU A 410 -2.41 9.57 27.29
C GLU A 410 -2.64 9.13 25.83
N ILE A 411 -3.01 7.87 25.63
CA ILE A 411 -3.15 7.24 24.30
C ILE A 411 -4.12 7.99 23.37
N GLU A 412 -5.06 8.78 23.91
CA GLU A 412 -6.00 9.60 23.13
C GLU A 412 -5.34 10.72 22.32
N ALA A 413 -4.13 11.13 22.71
CA ALA A 413 -3.34 12.09 21.92
C ALA A 413 -3.17 11.63 20.47
N LEU A 414 -3.05 10.31 20.25
CA LEU A 414 -2.76 9.74 18.93
C LEU A 414 -3.95 9.85 17.96
N PRO A 415 -5.20 9.42 18.30
CA PRO A 415 -6.37 9.67 17.44
C PRO A 415 -6.59 11.16 17.14
N TRP A 416 -6.40 12.04 18.12
CA TRP A 416 -6.52 13.48 17.88
C TRP A 416 -5.46 14.01 16.91
N SER A 417 -4.21 13.54 17.02
CA SER A 417 -3.16 13.91 16.08
C SER A 417 -3.48 13.45 14.66
N TYR A 418 -4.11 12.28 14.52
CA TYR A 418 -4.59 11.74 13.24
C TYR A 418 -5.69 12.61 12.67
N ALA A 419 -6.65 13.02 13.49
CA ALA A 419 -7.71 13.93 13.08
C ALA A 419 -7.17 15.26 12.57
N PHE A 420 -6.23 15.89 13.28
CA PHE A 420 -5.58 17.13 12.80
C PHE A 420 -4.93 16.95 11.43
N GLY A 421 -4.22 15.84 11.22
CA GLY A 421 -3.63 15.51 9.91
C GLY A 421 -4.67 15.39 8.81
N TRP A 422 -5.78 14.67 9.06
CA TRP A 422 -6.86 14.50 8.09
C TRP A 422 -7.63 15.79 7.83
N PHE A 423 -7.90 16.60 8.84
CA PHE A 423 -8.55 17.89 8.66
C PHE A 423 -7.74 18.84 7.77
N LEU A 424 -6.42 18.92 8.01
CA LEU A 424 -5.56 19.76 7.20
C LEU A 424 -5.46 19.25 5.76
N MET A 425 -5.45 17.93 5.58
CA MET A 425 -5.49 17.27 4.30
C MET A 425 -6.79 17.61 3.54
N LEU A 426 -7.95 17.47 4.19
CA LEU A 426 -9.24 17.83 3.62
C LEU A 426 -9.32 19.32 3.26
N ALA A 427 -8.83 20.20 4.13
CA ALA A 427 -8.79 21.62 3.87
C ALA A 427 -8.01 21.96 2.58
N TYR A 428 -6.96 21.20 2.28
CA TYR A 428 -6.18 21.36 1.05
C TYR A 428 -6.84 20.72 -0.18
N GLU A 429 -7.45 19.53 -0.04
CA GLU A 429 -7.97 18.74 -1.16
C GLU A 429 -9.38 19.15 -1.60
N VAL A 430 -10.25 19.57 -0.68
CA VAL A 430 -11.66 19.87 -0.98
C VAL A 430 -11.84 21.07 -1.94
N PRO A 431 -11.14 22.20 -1.80
CA PRO A 431 -11.32 23.33 -2.72
C PRO A 431 -11.04 22.99 -4.19
N PRO A 432 -9.89 22.37 -4.57
CA PRO A 432 -9.66 22.00 -5.96
C PRO A 432 -10.61 20.89 -6.45
N MET A 433 -11.02 19.96 -5.58
CA MET A 433 -12.03 18.96 -5.91
C MET A 433 -13.38 19.61 -6.28
N LEU A 434 -13.86 20.55 -5.46
CA LEU A 434 -15.14 21.26 -5.73
C LEU A 434 -15.06 22.08 -7.02
N ARG A 435 -13.93 22.72 -7.31
CA ARG A 435 -13.72 23.42 -8.59
C ARG A 435 -13.86 22.47 -9.78
N PHE A 436 -13.21 21.30 -9.72
CA PHE A 436 -13.34 20.29 -10.78
C PHE A 436 -14.78 19.80 -10.93
N LEU A 437 -15.47 19.50 -9.83
CA LEU A 437 -16.85 19.02 -9.88
C LEU A 437 -17.80 20.07 -10.49
N ARG A 438 -17.52 21.37 -10.31
CA ARG A 438 -18.30 22.47 -10.89
C ARG A 438 -17.95 22.74 -12.35
N ASN A 439 -16.67 22.87 -12.66
CA ASN A 439 -16.23 23.36 -13.97
C ASN A 439 -15.87 22.22 -14.94
N GLY A 440 -15.59 21.00 -14.45
CA GLY A 440 -15.19 19.84 -15.26
C GLY A 440 -13.76 19.90 -15.81
N THR A 441 -12.98 20.92 -15.42
CA THR A 441 -11.56 21.10 -15.81
C THR A 441 -10.75 21.59 -14.62
N MET A 442 -9.47 21.23 -14.57
CA MET A 442 -8.50 21.88 -13.69
C MET A 442 -7.87 23.04 -14.46
N GLU A 443 -7.71 24.21 -13.85
CA GLU A 443 -7.17 25.42 -14.47
C GLU A 443 -5.70 25.33 -14.96
N ASN A 444 -5.11 24.13 -14.99
CA ASN A 444 -3.70 23.88 -15.37
C ASN A 444 -3.57 22.76 -16.44
N GLU A 445 -4.46 22.68 -17.41
CA GLU A 445 -4.20 21.89 -18.63
C GLU A 445 -3.67 22.78 -19.75
#